data_dc61bc517919e9d5ec808f33058d3451
#
_entry.id   dc61bc517919e9d5ec808f33058d3451
#
_cell.length_a   1.000
_cell.length_b   1.000
_cell.length_c   1.000
_cell.angle_alpha   90.00
_cell.angle_beta   90.00
_cell.angle_gamma   90.00
#
_symmetry.space_group_name_H-M   'P 1'
#
loop_
_entity.id
_entity.type
_entity.pdbx_description
1 polymer ?
#
loop_
_entity_poly.entity_id
_entity_poly.type
_entity_poly.pdbx_seq_one_letter_code
_entity_poly.pdbx_strand_id
1 'polypeptide(L)'
;MSGVARILFDHIAIAVPAMSQAAPFLAGELGGVPDAGSPSGVFSWGTYAYEGGGSIEVLEPLGGSGFLHRFLAERGPGIHHVTFKVPSLDDVCTRAEAAGYDVVGRGDSDPEWREAFLHPKQALGIVVQLAQPGPADGTALAFTPPPGVPALPPSVTVLGLRMRCQSRERAITQWSTVLQGTMADGPRGSLVFRWPGSFMKLAVEMDPVQNEGPIAIELTSPRRLTLPTGPHPVLGAVFVETAS
;
A
#
# COMPACT_ATOMS: atom_id res chain seq x y z
N MET A 1 -15.91 10.25 18.48
CA MET A 1 -14.44 10.25 18.32
C MET A 1 -14.07 8.88 17.73
N SER A 2 -13.91 8.79 16.42
CA SER A 2 -13.56 7.53 15.73
C SER A 2 -12.23 7.62 14.99
N GLY A 3 -11.24 8.27 15.57
CA GLY A 3 -9.88 8.16 15.11
C GLY A 3 -9.32 6.76 15.39
N VAL A 4 -8.30 6.30 14.63
CA VAL A 4 -7.62 5.05 14.93
C VAL A 4 -6.91 5.15 16.28
N ALA A 5 -7.06 4.13 17.12
CA ALA A 5 -6.42 4.10 18.46
C ALA A 5 -4.93 3.69 18.41
N ARG A 6 -4.47 3.19 17.25
CA ARG A 6 -3.11 2.67 17.02
C ARG A 6 -2.75 2.77 15.55
N ILE A 7 -1.47 2.60 15.21
CA ILE A 7 -1.04 2.55 13.82
C ILE A 7 -1.57 1.27 13.16
N LEU A 8 -2.13 1.42 11.96
CA LEU A 8 -2.66 0.32 11.13
C LEU A 8 -1.99 0.35 9.76
N PHE A 9 -1.53 -0.78 9.27
CA PHE A 9 -1.18 -0.94 7.87
C PHE A 9 -2.50 -1.04 7.08
N ASP A 10 -2.83 -0.01 6.30
CA ASP A 10 -4.15 0.18 5.71
C ASP A 10 -4.25 -0.41 4.30
N HIS A 11 -3.39 0.03 3.38
CA HIS A 11 -3.41 -0.46 2.01
C HIS A 11 -2.05 -0.41 1.32
N ILE A 12 -1.97 -1.11 0.17
CA ILE A 12 -0.86 -1.07 -0.77
C ILE A 12 -1.36 -0.37 -2.03
N ALA A 13 -0.68 0.67 -2.47
CA ALA A 13 -1.07 1.43 -3.66
C ALA A 13 -0.24 1.05 -4.88
N ILE A 14 -0.91 0.89 -6.02
CA ILE A 14 -0.35 0.56 -7.33
C ILE A 14 -0.65 1.72 -8.28
N ALA A 15 0.38 2.29 -8.92
CA ALA A 15 0.22 3.26 -9.97
C ALA A 15 0.07 2.57 -11.33
N VAL A 16 -0.93 3.00 -12.11
CA VAL A 16 -1.21 2.49 -13.45
C VAL A 16 -1.50 3.65 -14.41
N PRO A 17 -1.34 3.45 -15.74
CA PRO A 17 -1.73 4.47 -16.71
C PRO A 17 -3.25 4.75 -16.75
N ALA A 18 -4.08 3.72 -16.48
CA ALA A 18 -5.54 3.84 -16.43
C ALA A 18 -6.13 2.80 -15.47
N MET A 19 -6.92 3.25 -14.49
CA MET A 19 -7.56 2.37 -13.48
C MET A 19 -8.53 1.36 -14.09
N SER A 20 -9.16 1.70 -15.22
CA SER A 20 -10.06 0.78 -15.93
C SER A 20 -9.38 -0.53 -16.35
N GLN A 21 -8.07 -0.52 -16.56
CA GLN A 21 -7.30 -1.71 -16.94
C GLN A 21 -6.97 -2.60 -15.72
N ALA A 22 -7.04 -2.09 -14.50
CA ALA A 22 -6.76 -2.84 -13.28
C ALA A 22 -7.95 -3.68 -12.80
N ALA A 23 -9.18 -3.21 -13.03
CA ALA A 23 -10.40 -3.83 -12.55
C ALA A 23 -10.58 -5.30 -12.96
N PRO A 24 -10.28 -5.75 -14.21
CA PRO A 24 -10.40 -7.16 -14.58
C PRO A 24 -9.60 -8.11 -13.70
N PHE A 25 -8.44 -7.68 -13.21
CA PHE A 25 -7.62 -8.50 -12.34
C PHE A 25 -8.00 -8.30 -10.86
N LEU A 26 -8.04 -7.06 -10.37
CA LEU A 26 -8.28 -6.81 -8.94
C LEU A 26 -9.68 -7.24 -8.47
N ALA A 27 -10.71 -6.99 -9.28
CA ALA A 27 -12.05 -7.46 -9.01
C ALA A 27 -12.33 -8.82 -9.67
N GLY A 28 -12.06 -8.94 -10.97
CA GLY A 28 -12.43 -10.12 -11.76
C GLY A 28 -11.63 -11.37 -11.42
N GLU A 29 -10.33 -11.28 -11.15
CA GLU A 29 -9.51 -12.44 -10.74
C GLU A 29 -9.37 -12.51 -9.22
N LEU A 30 -9.10 -11.42 -8.51
CA LEU A 30 -8.84 -11.47 -7.08
C LEU A 30 -10.12 -11.37 -6.21
N GLY A 31 -11.27 -10.99 -6.78
CA GLY A 31 -12.53 -10.86 -6.06
C GLY A 31 -12.60 -9.63 -5.16
N GLY A 32 -11.79 -8.60 -5.43
CA GLY A 32 -11.81 -7.36 -4.68
C GLY A 32 -13.08 -6.56 -4.94
N VAL A 33 -13.70 -6.07 -3.88
CA VAL A 33 -14.89 -5.22 -3.94
C VAL A 33 -14.44 -3.76 -3.96
N PRO A 34 -14.88 -2.96 -4.97
CA PRO A 34 -14.64 -1.53 -4.95
C PRO A 34 -15.25 -0.89 -3.69
N ASP A 35 -14.45 -0.12 -2.96
CA ASP A 35 -14.82 0.44 -1.66
C ASP A 35 -14.94 1.96 -1.72
N ALA A 36 -13.85 2.66 -1.99
CA ALA A 36 -13.82 4.13 -2.06
C ALA A 36 -12.99 4.60 -3.26
N GLY A 37 -13.21 5.82 -3.71
CA GLY A 37 -12.41 6.42 -4.77
C GLY A 37 -12.89 7.82 -5.14
N SER A 38 -11.97 8.64 -5.63
CA SER A 38 -12.25 10.02 -6.04
C SER A 38 -11.13 10.56 -6.93
N PRO A 39 -11.40 11.53 -7.81
CA PRO A 39 -10.35 12.41 -8.31
C PRO A 39 -9.78 13.26 -7.17
N SER A 40 -8.46 13.44 -7.17
CA SER A 40 -7.73 14.26 -6.19
C SER A 40 -6.66 15.11 -6.90
N GLY A 41 -7.07 16.27 -7.39
CA GLY A 41 -6.15 17.21 -8.05
C GLY A 41 -5.53 16.64 -9.32
N VAL A 42 -4.30 16.14 -9.25
CA VAL A 42 -3.52 15.65 -10.40
C VAL A 42 -3.57 14.13 -10.61
N PHE A 43 -4.39 13.43 -9.84
CA PHE A 43 -4.57 11.98 -9.96
C PHE A 43 -6.00 11.56 -9.55
N SER A 44 -6.40 10.36 -9.97
CA SER A 44 -7.55 9.64 -9.42
C SER A 44 -7.05 8.45 -8.63
N TRP A 45 -7.82 8.05 -7.62
CA TRP A 45 -7.58 6.87 -6.82
C TRP A 45 -8.85 6.05 -6.65
N GLY A 46 -8.68 4.77 -6.41
CA GLY A 46 -9.78 3.86 -6.07
C GLY A 46 -9.27 2.65 -5.32
N THR A 47 -9.97 2.25 -4.26
CA THR A 47 -9.60 1.12 -3.41
C THR A 47 -10.45 -0.11 -3.69
N TYR A 48 -9.83 -1.27 -3.55
CA TYR A 48 -10.48 -2.59 -3.57
C TYR A 48 -10.26 -3.25 -2.21
N ALA A 49 -11.37 -3.51 -1.50
CA ALA A 49 -11.36 -4.27 -0.26
C ALA A 49 -11.55 -5.76 -0.54
N TYR A 50 -10.90 -6.60 0.24
CA TYR A 50 -10.97 -8.05 0.11
C TYR A 50 -11.63 -8.67 1.35
N GLU A 51 -12.61 -9.57 1.12
CA GLU A 51 -13.41 -10.17 2.21
C GLU A 51 -12.54 -10.91 3.24
N GLY A 52 -11.50 -11.58 2.77
CA GLY A 52 -10.51 -12.23 3.65
C GLY A 52 -9.59 -11.25 4.40
N GLY A 53 -9.65 -9.96 4.09
CA GLY A 53 -8.86 -8.87 4.66
C GLY A 53 -7.82 -8.31 3.71
N GLY A 54 -7.35 -7.10 4.05
CA GLY A 54 -6.41 -6.32 3.26
C GLY A 54 -7.07 -5.46 2.19
N SER A 55 -6.32 -4.48 1.67
CA SER A 55 -6.80 -3.54 0.66
C SER A 55 -5.71 -3.17 -0.34
N ILE A 56 -6.10 -2.97 -1.59
CA ILE A 56 -5.25 -2.47 -2.67
C ILE A 56 -5.88 -1.20 -3.22
N GLU A 57 -5.09 -0.14 -3.26
CA GLU A 57 -5.43 1.11 -3.93
C GLU A 57 -4.83 1.12 -5.34
N VAL A 58 -5.54 1.73 -6.27
CA VAL A 58 -5.06 1.98 -7.63
C VAL A 58 -5.05 3.48 -7.88
N LEU A 59 -3.96 3.96 -8.46
CA LEU A 59 -3.75 5.37 -8.79
C LEU A 59 -3.59 5.53 -10.30
N GLU A 60 -4.29 6.50 -10.88
CA GLU A 60 -4.04 6.93 -12.26
C GLU A 60 -3.76 8.44 -12.32
N PRO A 61 -2.83 8.89 -13.18
CA PRO A 61 -2.56 10.31 -13.35
C PRO A 61 -3.72 11.02 -14.04
N LEU A 62 -3.99 12.26 -13.62
CA LEU A 62 -4.88 13.18 -14.31
C LEU A 62 -4.09 14.33 -14.90
N GLY A 63 -4.60 14.91 -16.01
CA GLY A 63 -3.93 16.00 -16.72
C GLY A 63 -2.63 15.57 -17.41
N GLY A 64 -1.74 16.53 -17.65
CA GLY A 64 -0.53 16.32 -18.46
C GLY A 64 0.78 16.20 -17.65
N SER A 65 0.75 16.35 -16.33
CA SER A 65 1.95 16.35 -15.49
C SER A 65 1.63 16.01 -14.04
N GLY A 66 2.64 15.63 -13.27
CA GLY A 66 2.52 15.32 -11.85
C GLY A 66 3.47 14.21 -11.41
N PHE A 67 3.40 13.84 -10.13
CA PHE A 67 4.28 12.83 -9.56
C PHE A 67 4.05 11.42 -10.15
N LEU A 68 2.78 11.06 -10.44
CA LEU A 68 2.46 9.78 -11.08
C LEU A 68 2.95 9.71 -12.53
N HIS A 69 2.89 10.82 -13.29
CA HIS A 69 3.47 10.85 -14.64
C HIS A 69 4.97 10.55 -14.60
N ARG A 70 5.71 11.15 -13.65
CA ARG A 70 7.14 10.88 -13.47
C ARG A 70 7.39 9.45 -13.06
N PHE A 71 6.64 8.94 -12.06
CA PHE A 71 6.77 7.56 -11.61
C PHE A 71 6.56 6.57 -12.76
N LEU A 72 5.48 6.71 -13.52
CA LEU A 72 5.16 5.83 -14.65
C LEU A 72 6.18 5.94 -15.79
N ALA A 73 6.70 7.13 -16.06
CA ALA A 73 7.73 7.32 -17.09
C ALA A 73 9.08 6.67 -16.70
N GLU A 74 9.45 6.71 -15.41
CA GLU A 74 10.74 6.21 -14.91
C GLU A 74 10.70 4.71 -14.60
N ARG A 75 9.57 4.19 -14.10
CA ARG A 75 9.46 2.84 -13.54
C ARG A 75 8.41 1.96 -14.21
N GLY A 76 7.52 2.54 -15.02
CA GLY A 76 6.32 1.87 -15.51
C GLY A 76 5.27 1.69 -14.41
N PRO A 77 4.17 0.95 -14.70
CA PRO A 77 3.20 0.54 -13.69
C PRO A 77 3.87 -0.25 -12.57
N GLY A 78 3.39 -0.11 -11.34
CA GLY A 78 3.96 -0.83 -10.21
C GLY A 78 3.51 -0.34 -8.83
N ILE A 79 4.01 -0.99 -7.79
CA ILE A 79 3.75 -0.61 -6.40
C ILE A 79 4.36 0.78 -6.16
N HIS A 80 3.51 1.74 -5.81
CA HIS A 80 3.89 3.14 -5.60
C HIS A 80 4.17 3.43 -4.14
N HIS A 81 3.23 3.08 -3.24
CA HIS A 81 3.38 3.35 -1.82
C HIS A 81 2.65 2.33 -0.94
N VAL A 82 2.93 2.42 0.35
CA VAL A 82 2.15 1.77 1.41
C VAL A 82 1.60 2.85 2.33
N THR A 83 0.35 2.65 2.79
CA THR A 83 -0.33 3.61 3.65
C THR A 83 -0.51 3.05 5.05
N PHE A 84 -0.16 3.87 6.03
CA PHE A 84 -0.40 3.61 7.43
C PHE A 84 -1.36 4.66 7.99
N LYS A 85 -2.53 4.21 8.47
CA LYS A 85 -3.39 5.06 9.29
C LYS A 85 -2.78 5.20 10.67
N VAL A 86 -2.66 6.45 11.13
CA VAL A 86 -1.99 6.79 12.38
C VAL A 86 -2.93 7.56 13.31
N PRO A 87 -2.83 7.37 14.64
CA PRO A 87 -3.67 8.09 15.60
C PRO A 87 -3.33 9.59 15.72
N SER A 88 -2.08 9.94 15.46
CA SER A 88 -1.57 11.32 15.48
C SER A 88 -0.50 11.45 14.41
N LEU A 89 -0.78 12.29 13.41
CA LEU A 89 0.21 12.57 12.35
C LEU A 89 1.43 13.29 12.92
N ASP A 90 1.21 14.22 13.86
CA ASP A 90 2.28 14.99 14.48
C ASP A 90 3.26 14.09 15.24
N ASP A 91 2.74 13.13 16.03
CA ASP A 91 3.60 12.21 16.79
C ASP A 91 4.41 11.28 15.90
N VAL A 92 3.83 10.77 14.81
CA VAL A 92 4.58 9.89 13.92
C VAL A 92 5.59 10.66 13.09
N CYS A 93 5.29 11.89 12.65
CA CYS A 93 6.24 12.75 11.98
C CYS A 93 7.42 13.09 12.90
N THR A 94 7.16 13.47 14.15
CA THR A 94 8.21 13.74 15.15
C THR A 94 9.12 12.51 15.37
N ARG A 95 8.55 11.30 15.45
CA ARG A 95 9.35 10.07 15.56
C ARG A 95 10.18 9.79 14.31
N ALA A 96 9.60 10.05 13.12
CA ALA A 96 10.31 9.87 11.86
C ALA A 96 11.51 10.83 11.75
N GLU A 97 11.31 12.10 12.06
CA GLU A 97 12.35 13.14 12.08
C GLU A 97 13.46 12.80 13.09
N ALA A 98 13.07 12.37 14.31
CA ALA A 98 14.03 11.92 15.33
C ALA A 98 14.85 10.69 14.90
N ALA A 99 14.28 9.86 13.98
CA ALA A 99 14.96 8.72 13.38
C ALA A 99 15.75 9.08 12.10
N GLY A 100 15.81 10.37 11.72
CA GLY A 100 16.59 10.88 10.60
C GLY A 100 15.89 10.86 9.24
N TYR A 101 14.54 10.73 9.22
CA TYR A 101 13.76 10.83 7.98
C TYR A 101 13.34 12.28 7.71
N ASP A 102 13.41 12.69 6.46
CA ASP A 102 12.75 13.91 6.00
C ASP A 102 11.27 13.59 5.74
N VAL A 103 10.39 14.26 6.50
CA VAL A 103 8.94 14.20 6.28
C VAL A 103 8.57 15.19 5.18
N VAL A 104 7.95 14.71 4.12
CA VAL A 104 7.60 15.50 2.93
C VAL A 104 6.10 15.47 2.65
N GLY A 105 5.63 16.45 1.85
CA GLY A 105 4.25 16.44 1.35
C GLY A 105 3.19 16.53 2.44
N ARG A 106 3.48 17.19 3.57
CA ARG A 106 2.51 17.33 4.65
C ARG A 106 1.30 18.14 4.18
N GLY A 107 0.13 17.53 4.28
CA GLY A 107 -1.18 18.09 3.96
C GLY A 107 -2.05 18.13 5.20
N ASP A 108 -2.30 19.35 5.71
CA ASP A 108 -3.15 19.59 6.90
C ASP A 108 -4.45 20.36 6.54
N SER A 109 -4.70 20.60 5.26
CA SER A 109 -5.84 21.40 4.79
C SER A 109 -7.18 20.67 4.81
N ASP A 110 -7.15 19.34 4.75
CA ASP A 110 -8.34 18.50 4.86
C ASP A 110 -8.41 17.90 6.27
N PRO A 111 -9.37 18.34 7.11
CA PRO A 111 -9.51 17.82 8.47
C PRO A 111 -9.93 16.35 8.51
N GLU A 112 -10.52 15.82 7.42
CA GLU A 112 -10.95 14.42 7.31
C GLU A 112 -9.80 13.50 6.82
N TRP A 113 -8.72 14.08 6.28
CA TRP A 113 -7.57 13.33 5.81
C TRP A 113 -6.29 14.15 5.86
N ARG A 114 -5.63 14.14 7.01
CA ARG A 114 -4.29 14.73 7.16
C ARG A 114 -3.25 13.70 6.77
N GLU A 115 -2.23 14.11 6.02
CA GLU A 115 -1.22 13.17 5.54
C GLU A 115 0.19 13.74 5.50
N ALA A 116 1.17 12.87 5.49
CA ALA A 116 2.58 13.17 5.22
C ALA A 116 3.27 11.92 4.66
N PHE A 117 4.45 12.08 4.07
CA PHE A 117 5.13 10.99 3.39
C PHE A 117 6.58 10.89 3.82
N LEU A 118 7.10 9.64 3.86
CA LEU A 118 8.52 9.37 3.89
C LEU A 118 8.99 9.11 2.46
N HIS A 119 10.06 9.82 2.06
CA HIS A 119 10.57 9.75 0.69
C HIS A 119 11.26 8.40 0.44
N PRO A 120 11.06 7.73 -0.74
CA PRO A 120 11.58 6.39 -1.00
C PRO A 120 13.12 6.26 -0.92
N LYS A 121 13.88 7.32 -1.15
CA LYS A 121 15.35 7.30 -0.98
C LYS A 121 15.79 7.02 0.45
N GLN A 122 14.98 7.39 1.43
CA GLN A 122 15.22 7.13 2.84
C GLN A 122 14.41 5.93 3.34
N ALA A 123 13.19 5.75 2.80
CA ALA A 123 12.21 4.78 3.24
C ALA A 123 12.31 3.43 2.50
N LEU A 124 13.52 2.87 2.37
CA LEU A 124 13.78 1.52 1.87
C LEU A 124 13.19 1.26 0.46
N GLY A 125 13.28 2.27 -0.42
CA GLY A 125 12.88 2.16 -1.83
C GLY A 125 11.38 2.25 -2.12
N ILE A 126 10.56 2.53 -1.11
CA ILE A 126 9.10 2.71 -1.26
C ILE A 126 8.64 4.02 -0.60
N VAL A 127 7.65 4.69 -1.18
CA VAL A 127 6.98 5.80 -0.50
C VAL A 127 6.14 5.24 0.65
N VAL A 128 6.23 5.84 1.84
CA VAL A 128 5.38 5.51 2.99
C VAL A 128 4.47 6.69 3.26
N GLN A 129 3.18 6.51 3.07
CA GLN A 129 2.15 7.47 3.43
C GLN A 129 1.74 7.27 4.89
N LEU A 130 1.74 8.35 5.64
CA LEU A 130 1.26 8.48 7.00
C LEU A 130 -0.05 9.26 6.94
N ALA A 131 -1.17 8.63 7.25
CA ALA A 131 -2.49 9.24 7.12
C ALA A 131 -3.20 9.26 8.47
N GLN A 132 -3.65 10.43 8.90
CA GLN A 132 -4.52 10.57 10.06
C GLN A 132 -5.94 10.85 9.56
N PRO A 133 -6.84 9.85 9.57
CA PRO A 133 -8.23 10.08 9.22
C PRO A 133 -8.90 10.94 10.29
N GLY A 134 -9.77 11.85 9.85
CA GLY A 134 -10.67 12.57 10.69
C GLY A 134 -11.77 11.69 11.30
N PRO A 135 -12.67 12.27 12.08
CA PRO A 135 -13.86 11.57 12.53
C PRO A 135 -14.73 11.25 11.31
N ALA A 136 -14.84 9.97 10.96
CA ALA A 136 -15.58 9.53 9.78
C ALA A 136 -17.02 10.08 9.80
N ASP A 137 -17.36 10.91 8.82
CA ASP A 137 -18.71 11.46 8.63
C ASP A 137 -19.59 10.61 7.70
N GLY A 138 -19.08 9.51 7.20
CA GLY A 138 -19.81 8.59 6.32
C GLY A 138 -19.97 9.06 4.87
N THR A 139 -19.26 10.10 4.44
CA THR A 139 -19.38 10.66 3.08
C THR A 139 -18.38 10.10 2.07
N ALA A 140 -17.68 9.00 2.37
CA ALA A 140 -16.83 8.35 1.37
C ALA A 140 -17.66 8.02 0.12
N LEU A 141 -17.30 8.64 -1.01
CA LEU A 141 -17.97 8.40 -2.27
C LEU A 141 -17.72 6.92 -2.66
N ALA A 142 -18.80 6.19 -2.88
CA ALA A 142 -18.67 4.81 -3.35
C ALA A 142 -17.91 4.80 -4.69
N PHE A 143 -16.84 4.04 -4.75
CA PHE A 143 -16.12 3.82 -5.99
C PHE A 143 -16.99 2.97 -6.92
N THR A 144 -17.34 3.52 -8.08
CA THR A 144 -18.05 2.75 -9.10
C THR A 144 -17.04 2.11 -10.03
N PRO A 145 -16.95 0.76 -10.08
CA PRO A 145 -16.02 0.10 -10.98
C PRO A 145 -16.38 0.41 -12.43
N PRO A 146 -15.38 0.41 -13.33
CA PRO A 146 -15.62 0.49 -14.76
C PRO A 146 -16.58 -0.60 -15.22
N PRO A 147 -17.44 -0.34 -16.23
CA PRO A 147 -18.37 -1.35 -16.76
C PRO A 147 -17.60 -2.56 -17.31
N GLY A 148 -18.18 -3.76 -17.15
CA GLY A 148 -17.64 -5.01 -17.71
C GLY A 148 -16.96 -5.94 -16.69
N VAL A 149 -17.01 -5.64 -15.40
CA VAL A 149 -16.58 -6.58 -14.37
C VAL A 149 -17.64 -7.68 -14.21
N PRO A 150 -17.31 -8.97 -14.45
CA PRO A 150 -18.25 -10.08 -14.23
C PRO A 150 -18.63 -10.20 -12.75
N ALA A 151 -19.57 -11.08 -12.42
CA ALA A 151 -19.88 -11.43 -11.04
C ALA A 151 -18.58 -11.77 -10.29
N LEU A 152 -18.36 -11.13 -9.13
CA LEU A 152 -17.10 -11.26 -8.40
C LEU A 152 -16.89 -12.71 -7.95
N PRO A 153 -15.71 -13.29 -8.20
CA PRO A 153 -15.34 -14.60 -7.67
C PRO A 153 -15.14 -14.52 -6.14
N PRO A 154 -15.06 -15.67 -5.44
CA PRO A 154 -14.63 -15.68 -4.05
C PRO A 154 -13.35 -14.91 -3.84
N SER A 155 -13.39 -13.97 -2.89
CA SER A 155 -12.32 -13.01 -2.63
C SER A 155 -11.07 -13.69 -2.06
N VAL A 156 -9.90 -13.18 -2.44
CA VAL A 156 -8.63 -13.52 -1.79
C VAL A 156 -8.50 -12.80 -0.45
N THR A 157 -7.48 -13.18 0.33
CA THR A 157 -6.94 -12.37 1.42
C THR A 157 -5.64 -11.72 0.94
N VAL A 158 -5.51 -10.41 1.04
CA VAL A 158 -4.24 -9.72 0.83
C VAL A 158 -3.45 -9.75 2.14
N LEU A 159 -2.43 -10.60 2.17
CA LEU A 159 -1.61 -10.82 3.38
C LEU A 159 -0.62 -9.70 3.65
N GLY A 160 -0.27 -8.92 2.63
CA GLY A 160 0.62 -7.78 2.76
C GLY A 160 1.68 -7.69 1.67
N LEU A 161 2.80 -7.05 2.00
CA LEU A 161 3.86 -6.74 1.07
C LEU A 161 5.16 -7.47 1.46
N ARG A 162 5.82 -8.06 0.47
CA ARG A 162 7.21 -8.52 0.57
C ARG A 162 8.12 -7.44 0.01
N MET A 163 9.14 -7.10 0.78
CA MET A 163 10.13 -6.08 0.44
C MET A 163 11.55 -6.62 0.53
N ARG A 164 12.49 -5.93 -0.10
CA ARG A 164 13.93 -6.12 0.05
C ARG A 164 14.53 -4.93 0.75
N CYS A 165 15.49 -5.18 1.65
CA CYS A 165 16.25 -4.16 2.36
C CYS A 165 17.72 -4.58 2.47
N GLN A 166 18.61 -3.60 2.38
CA GLN A 166 20.06 -3.83 2.50
C GLN A 166 20.55 -3.86 3.96
N SER A 167 19.80 -3.25 4.89
CA SER A 167 20.18 -3.13 6.29
C SER A 167 19.05 -3.54 7.23
N ARG A 168 19.33 -4.54 8.08
CA ARG A 168 18.42 -4.99 9.13
C ARG A 168 18.06 -3.85 10.11
N GLU A 169 19.05 -3.05 10.47
CA GLU A 169 18.88 -1.92 11.38
C GLU A 169 17.91 -0.87 10.80
N ARG A 170 18.07 -0.51 9.52
CA ARG A 170 17.17 0.43 8.84
C ARG A 170 15.73 -0.12 8.76
N ALA A 171 15.59 -1.42 8.49
CA ALA A 171 14.25 -2.04 8.48
C ALA A 171 13.60 -1.99 9.86
N ILE A 172 14.33 -2.27 10.94
CA ILE A 172 13.84 -2.17 12.32
C ILE A 172 13.48 -0.72 12.66
N THR A 173 14.37 0.23 12.33
CA THR A 173 14.11 1.65 12.57
C THR A 173 12.83 2.11 11.91
N GLN A 174 12.64 1.83 10.61
CA GLN A 174 11.45 2.25 9.88
C GLN A 174 10.17 1.59 10.39
N TRP A 175 10.18 0.26 10.47
CA TRP A 175 8.95 -0.48 10.70
C TRP A 175 8.58 -0.68 12.17
N SER A 176 9.59 -0.75 13.06
CA SER A 176 9.33 -0.88 14.51
C SER A 176 9.47 0.42 15.27
N THR A 177 10.53 1.21 15.07
CA THR A 177 10.73 2.43 15.86
C THR A 177 9.77 3.54 15.41
N VAL A 178 9.73 3.83 14.10
CA VAL A 178 8.88 4.91 13.55
C VAL A 178 7.41 4.48 13.51
N LEU A 179 7.13 3.32 12.91
CA LEU A 179 5.76 2.85 12.66
C LEU A 179 5.22 1.87 13.71
N GLN A 180 5.98 1.60 14.78
CA GLN A 180 5.54 0.80 15.93
C GLN A 180 5.05 -0.61 15.59
N GLY A 181 5.52 -1.18 14.49
CA GLY A 181 5.26 -2.56 14.12
C GLY A 181 5.96 -3.55 15.04
N THR A 182 5.25 -4.62 15.43
CA THR A 182 5.82 -5.74 16.16
C THR A 182 6.63 -6.61 15.22
N MET A 183 7.90 -6.85 15.53
CA MET A 183 8.82 -7.63 14.72
C MET A 183 8.88 -9.09 15.19
N ALA A 184 8.98 -9.99 14.22
CA ALA A 184 9.33 -11.40 14.43
C ALA A 184 10.30 -11.85 13.34
N ASP A 185 11.11 -12.87 13.63
CA ASP A 185 11.92 -13.53 12.59
C ASP A 185 11.00 -14.35 11.67
N GLY A 186 11.25 -14.22 10.37
CA GLY A 186 10.57 -14.93 9.32
C GLY A 186 11.43 -16.02 8.67
N PRO A 187 10.89 -16.70 7.63
CA PRO A 187 11.64 -17.72 6.90
C PRO A 187 12.92 -17.16 6.28
N ARG A 188 13.99 -17.97 6.23
CA ARG A 188 15.27 -17.65 5.58
C ARG A 188 15.92 -16.36 6.09
N GLY A 189 15.72 -16.01 7.38
CA GLY A 189 16.31 -14.82 7.98
C GLY A 189 15.62 -13.51 7.62
N SER A 190 14.45 -13.54 6.99
CA SER A 190 13.61 -12.36 6.78
C SER A 190 13.07 -11.83 8.11
N LEU A 191 12.62 -10.57 8.08
CA LEU A 191 11.90 -9.95 9.18
C LEU A 191 10.43 -9.82 8.81
N VAL A 192 9.55 -10.08 9.76
CA VAL A 192 8.10 -9.88 9.58
C VAL A 192 7.62 -8.83 10.57
N PHE A 193 7.03 -7.77 10.06
CA PHE A 193 6.43 -6.69 10.86
C PHE A 193 4.92 -6.76 10.78
N ARG A 194 4.26 -6.67 11.95
CA ARG A 194 2.80 -6.71 12.09
C ARG A 194 2.31 -5.55 12.94
N TRP A 195 1.12 -5.07 12.63
CA TRP A 195 0.41 -4.05 13.40
C TRP A 195 -0.86 -4.67 13.96
N PRO A 196 -1.08 -4.66 15.29
CA PRO A 196 -2.29 -5.19 15.88
C PRO A 196 -3.54 -4.51 15.33
N GLY A 197 -4.47 -5.29 14.79
CA GLY A 197 -5.67 -4.79 14.12
C GLY A 197 -5.55 -4.63 12.60
N SER A 198 -4.36 -4.81 12.02
CA SER A 198 -4.18 -4.89 10.57
C SER A 198 -4.17 -6.34 10.10
N PHE A 199 -4.84 -6.62 9.00
CA PHE A 199 -4.76 -7.93 8.33
C PHE A 199 -3.40 -8.12 7.65
N MET A 200 -2.85 -7.02 7.12
CA MET A 200 -1.61 -7.04 6.36
C MET A 200 -0.36 -6.96 7.25
N LYS A 201 0.71 -7.54 6.73
CA LYS A 201 2.06 -7.55 7.29
C LYS A 201 3.07 -7.05 6.26
N LEU A 202 4.27 -6.69 6.72
CA LEU A 202 5.44 -6.52 5.86
C LEU A 202 6.41 -7.68 6.11
N ALA A 203 6.82 -8.37 5.05
CA ALA A 203 7.90 -9.36 5.08
C ALA A 203 9.12 -8.73 4.41
N VAL A 204 10.23 -8.58 5.12
CA VAL A 204 11.43 -7.88 4.64
C VAL A 204 12.57 -8.87 4.50
N GLU A 205 12.98 -9.13 3.26
CA GLU A 205 14.15 -9.96 2.93
C GLU A 205 15.42 -9.11 3.03
N MET A 206 16.45 -9.66 3.65
CA MET A 206 17.76 -8.99 3.75
C MET A 206 18.62 -9.37 2.56
N ASP A 207 19.01 -8.37 1.75
CA ASP A 207 19.94 -8.53 0.64
C ASP A 207 20.82 -7.27 0.52
N PRO A 208 22.08 -7.35 0.95
CA PRO A 208 22.96 -6.18 0.96
C PRO A 208 23.42 -5.71 -0.42
N VAL A 209 23.15 -6.50 -1.47
CA VAL A 209 23.65 -6.24 -2.84
C VAL A 209 22.58 -5.68 -3.74
N GLN A 210 21.36 -6.21 -3.63
CA GLN A 210 20.24 -5.84 -4.49
C GLN A 210 19.61 -4.51 -4.05
N ASN A 211 18.95 -3.84 -5.00
CA ASN A 211 18.21 -2.60 -4.71
C ASN A 211 17.09 -2.85 -3.70
N GLU A 212 16.92 -1.90 -2.79
CA GLU A 212 15.81 -1.88 -1.83
C GLU A 212 14.47 -1.59 -2.54
N GLY A 213 13.39 -2.09 -1.98
CA GLY A 213 12.04 -1.80 -2.45
C GLY A 213 11.08 -2.98 -2.41
N PRO A 214 9.86 -2.78 -2.92
CA PRO A 214 8.84 -3.81 -2.98
C PRO A 214 9.23 -4.94 -3.94
N ILE A 215 8.93 -6.19 -3.55
CA ILE A 215 9.18 -7.40 -4.35
C ILE A 215 7.87 -7.97 -4.86
N ALA A 216 6.88 -8.17 -3.97
CA ALA A 216 5.63 -8.83 -4.31
C ALA A 216 4.53 -8.51 -3.30
N ILE A 217 3.28 -8.54 -3.76
CA ILE A 217 2.09 -8.56 -2.91
C ILE A 217 1.79 -10.03 -2.59
N GLU A 218 1.71 -10.36 -1.31
CA GLU A 218 1.40 -11.72 -0.84
C GLU A 218 -0.10 -11.90 -0.68
N LEU A 219 -0.60 -13.00 -1.22
CA LEU A 219 -2.01 -13.38 -1.20
C LEU A 219 -2.18 -14.79 -0.63
N THR A 220 -3.37 -15.08 -0.11
CA THR A 220 -3.89 -16.45 0.00
C THR A 220 -5.29 -16.50 -0.59
N SER A 221 -5.68 -17.66 -1.11
CA SER A 221 -6.94 -17.82 -1.83
C SER A 221 -7.67 -19.08 -1.43
N PRO A 222 -9.01 -19.06 -1.32
CA PRO A 222 -9.81 -20.26 -1.14
C PRO A 222 -9.96 -21.10 -2.44
N ARG A 223 -9.45 -20.60 -3.56
CA ARG A 223 -9.49 -21.21 -4.88
C ARG A 223 -8.16 -21.03 -5.61
N ARG A 224 -7.96 -21.80 -6.66
CA ARG A 224 -6.79 -21.64 -7.54
C ARG A 224 -6.89 -20.29 -8.28
N LEU A 225 -5.80 -19.53 -8.25
CA LEU A 225 -5.66 -18.26 -8.97
C LEU A 225 -4.89 -18.45 -10.27
N THR A 226 -5.17 -17.60 -11.26
CA THR A 226 -4.38 -17.48 -12.49
C THR A 226 -3.44 -16.29 -12.36
N LEU A 227 -2.32 -16.48 -11.67
CA LEU A 227 -1.32 -15.43 -11.49
C LEU A 227 -0.28 -15.47 -12.61
N PRO A 228 0.14 -14.32 -13.17
CA PRO A 228 1.23 -14.27 -14.14
C PRO A 228 2.56 -14.64 -13.48
N THR A 229 3.45 -15.26 -14.23
CA THR A 229 4.82 -15.45 -13.80
C THR A 229 5.57 -14.13 -13.91
N GLY A 230 5.94 -13.53 -12.77
CA GLY A 230 6.58 -12.21 -12.72
C GLY A 230 5.58 -11.04 -12.61
N PRO A 231 5.99 -9.83 -13.03
CA PRO A 231 5.13 -8.65 -12.93
C PRO A 231 3.85 -8.80 -13.76
N HIS A 232 2.72 -8.42 -13.17
CA HIS A 232 1.44 -8.37 -13.89
C HIS A 232 1.53 -7.35 -15.04
N PRO A 233 1.13 -7.71 -16.29
CA PRO A 233 1.38 -6.87 -17.47
C PRO A 233 0.76 -5.47 -17.40
N VAL A 234 -0.34 -5.31 -16.68
CA VAL A 234 -1.02 -4.01 -16.50
C VAL A 234 -0.58 -3.32 -15.22
N LEU A 235 -0.48 -4.08 -14.11
CA LEU A 235 -0.22 -3.51 -12.78
C LEU A 235 1.27 -3.36 -12.48
N GLY A 236 2.16 -4.02 -13.21
CA GLY A 236 3.60 -4.02 -12.96
C GLY A 236 4.02 -4.63 -11.62
N ALA A 237 3.08 -4.95 -10.76
CA ALA A 237 3.32 -5.61 -9.47
C ALA A 237 3.40 -7.13 -9.64
N VAL A 238 4.24 -7.78 -8.85
CA VAL A 238 4.27 -9.24 -8.72
C VAL A 238 3.27 -9.66 -7.63
N PHE A 239 2.47 -10.67 -7.90
CA PHE A 239 1.54 -11.27 -6.93
C PHE A 239 1.97 -12.71 -6.65
N VAL A 240 2.04 -13.07 -5.38
CA VAL A 240 2.49 -14.39 -4.94
C VAL A 240 1.44 -15.01 -4.02
N GLU A 241 0.93 -16.17 -4.41
CA GLU A 241 0.09 -16.98 -3.55
C GLU A 241 0.98 -17.73 -2.55
N THR A 242 0.69 -17.56 -1.25
CA THR A 242 1.34 -18.30 -0.18
C THR A 242 0.40 -19.39 0.33
N ALA A 243 0.95 -20.54 0.67
CA ALA A 243 0.17 -21.59 1.30
C ALA A 243 -0.45 -21.09 2.60
N SER A 244 -1.71 -21.46 2.82
CA SER A 244 -2.48 -21.17 4.04
C SER A 244 -1.90 -21.90 5.24
#